data_d9869d7d50ae3e2751bea74db5a095ba
#
_entry.id   d9869d7d50ae3e2751bea74db5a095ba
#
_cell.length_a   1.000
_cell.length_b   1.000
_cell.length_c   1.000
_cell.angle_alpha   90.00
_cell.angle_beta   90.00
_cell.angle_gamma   90.00
#
_symmetry.space_group_name_H-M   'P 1'
#
loop_
_entity.id
_entity.type
_entity.pdbx_description
1 polymer ?
#
loop_
_entity_poly.entity_id
_entity_poly.type
_entity_poly.pdbx_seq_one_letter_code
_entity_poly.pdbx_strand_id
1 'polypeptide(L)'
;MDVKKLLADVTALPGVSGHEAQVSAYFAEQFRPLVDEVTVDAMYSVIAHKKGKGPRIMLWAHLDEIALMVTHIEDDGSLRLGNVGGVDPRILPASRVWVHGREKLFGTIGALPPHLMSAADRANNYTLDNLHVDIGMSAERAKELVRIGDLVTFDGPARELLNDQFASKTLDDRSCVAILLRAAEMLQKLVCDADVYFVCSSQEEVGGRGAMTSAFAIDPVSYTHLTL
;
A
#
# COMPACT_ATOMS: atom_id res chain seq x y z
N MET A 1 -19.04 -9.62 -9.85
CA MET A 1 -17.65 -9.57 -9.26
C MET A 1 -17.61 -10.35 -7.98
N ASP A 2 -16.64 -11.23 -7.79
CA ASP A 2 -16.34 -11.89 -6.51
C ASP A 2 -15.43 -10.97 -5.69
N VAL A 3 -15.98 -10.38 -4.64
CA VAL A 3 -15.27 -9.34 -3.84
C VAL A 3 -14.11 -9.93 -3.04
N LYS A 4 -14.26 -11.11 -2.45
CA LYS A 4 -13.19 -11.74 -1.67
C LYS A 4 -12.00 -12.12 -2.55
N LYS A 5 -12.29 -12.67 -3.73
CA LYS A 5 -11.25 -12.97 -4.71
C LYS A 5 -10.54 -11.70 -5.15
N LEU A 6 -11.28 -10.64 -5.48
CA LEU A 6 -10.70 -9.36 -5.84
C LEU A 6 -9.80 -8.82 -4.72
N LEU A 7 -10.29 -8.80 -3.47
CA LEU A 7 -9.49 -8.33 -2.32
C LEU A 7 -8.21 -9.16 -2.14
N ALA A 8 -8.30 -10.50 -2.26
CA ALA A 8 -7.12 -11.36 -2.18
C ALA A 8 -6.10 -11.05 -3.28
N ASP A 9 -6.57 -10.86 -4.52
CA ASP A 9 -5.71 -10.57 -5.66
C ASP A 9 -5.01 -9.19 -5.49
N VAL A 10 -5.76 -8.14 -5.15
CA VAL A 10 -5.20 -6.77 -5.08
C VAL A 10 -4.34 -6.52 -3.86
N THR A 11 -4.64 -7.17 -2.72
CA THR A 11 -3.80 -7.01 -1.51
C THR A 11 -2.49 -7.79 -1.58
N ALA A 12 -2.39 -8.77 -2.49
CA ALA A 12 -1.14 -9.50 -2.75
C ALA A 12 -0.15 -8.70 -3.62
N LEU A 13 -0.63 -7.71 -4.39
CA LEU A 13 0.23 -6.91 -5.27
C LEU A 13 1.12 -5.96 -4.45
N PRO A 14 2.41 -5.84 -4.80
CA PRO A 14 3.25 -4.81 -4.21
C PRO A 14 2.83 -3.42 -4.71
N GLY A 15 2.99 -2.41 -3.88
CA GLY A 15 2.63 -1.03 -4.22
C GLY A 15 2.94 -0.10 -3.07
N VAL A 16 4.20 -0.05 -2.64
CA VAL A 16 4.67 0.89 -1.62
C VAL A 16 4.60 2.31 -2.19
N SER A 17 4.34 3.31 -1.33
CA SER A 17 4.30 4.73 -1.73
C SER A 17 5.50 5.11 -2.60
N GLY A 18 5.25 5.64 -3.81
CA GLY A 18 6.25 5.95 -4.84
C GLY A 18 6.64 4.76 -5.72
N HIS A 19 6.11 3.57 -5.50
CA HIS A 19 6.38 2.33 -6.25
C HIS A 19 5.10 1.60 -6.66
N GLU A 20 4.05 2.35 -7.02
CA GLU A 20 2.70 1.82 -7.27
C GLU A 20 2.49 1.30 -8.71
N ALA A 21 3.50 1.36 -9.59
CA ALA A 21 3.36 1.06 -11.02
C ALA A 21 2.61 -0.25 -11.31
N GLN A 22 2.88 -1.33 -10.55
CA GLN A 22 2.26 -2.63 -10.77
C GLN A 22 0.79 -2.65 -10.37
N VAL A 23 0.45 -2.12 -9.19
CA VAL A 23 -0.93 -2.08 -8.70
C VAL A 23 -1.77 -1.09 -9.53
N SER A 24 -1.18 0.02 -9.98
CA SER A 24 -1.81 0.98 -10.89
C SER A 24 -2.17 0.34 -12.23
N ALA A 25 -1.22 -0.38 -12.83
CA ALA A 25 -1.48 -1.09 -14.09
C ALA A 25 -2.63 -2.09 -13.94
N TYR A 26 -2.66 -2.85 -12.82
CA TYR A 26 -3.74 -3.78 -12.55
C TYR A 26 -5.12 -3.07 -12.51
N PHE A 27 -5.25 -2.02 -11.71
CA PHE A 27 -6.53 -1.32 -11.58
C PHE A 27 -6.93 -0.57 -12.86
N ALA A 28 -5.98 -0.01 -13.59
CA ALA A 28 -6.26 0.60 -14.89
C ALA A 28 -6.94 -0.41 -15.83
N GLU A 29 -6.44 -1.65 -15.90
CA GLU A 29 -7.05 -2.71 -16.71
C GLU A 29 -8.45 -3.12 -16.20
N GLN A 30 -8.66 -3.14 -14.86
CA GLN A 30 -9.99 -3.45 -14.31
C GLN A 30 -11.02 -2.37 -14.62
N PHE A 31 -10.63 -1.08 -14.66
CA PHE A 31 -11.54 0.02 -14.98
C PHE A 31 -11.84 0.15 -16.47
N ARG A 32 -10.95 -0.23 -17.39
CA ARG A 32 -11.12 -0.05 -18.84
C ARG A 32 -12.48 -0.51 -19.39
N PRO A 33 -13.03 -1.69 -19.02
CA PRO A 33 -14.33 -2.13 -19.51
C PRO A 33 -15.52 -1.42 -18.85
N LEU A 34 -15.30 -0.60 -17.82
CA LEU A 34 -16.36 -0.06 -16.96
C LEU A 34 -16.63 1.42 -17.19
N VAL A 35 -15.67 2.15 -17.77
CA VAL A 35 -15.72 3.61 -17.94
C VAL A 35 -15.34 4.01 -19.38
N ASP A 36 -15.48 5.30 -19.70
CA ASP A 36 -15.25 5.79 -21.06
C ASP A 36 -13.77 6.07 -21.34
N GLU A 37 -12.99 6.39 -20.31
CA GLU A 37 -11.57 6.71 -20.43
C GLU A 37 -10.80 6.31 -19.16
N VAL A 38 -9.59 5.78 -19.32
CA VAL A 38 -8.68 5.48 -18.20
C VAL A 38 -7.31 6.03 -18.52
N THR A 39 -6.77 6.85 -17.63
CA THR A 39 -5.41 7.38 -17.68
C THR A 39 -4.64 6.99 -16.42
N VAL A 40 -3.33 6.86 -16.54
CA VAL A 40 -2.41 6.72 -15.42
C VAL A 40 -1.46 7.92 -15.49
N ASP A 41 -1.42 8.71 -14.43
CA ASP A 41 -0.59 9.90 -14.38
C ASP A 41 0.90 9.58 -14.12
N ALA A 42 1.74 10.61 -14.13
CA ALA A 42 3.18 10.46 -13.90
C ALA A 42 3.54 10.00 -12.47
N MET A 43 2.60 10.08 -11.54
CA MET A 43 2.74 9.61 -10.16
C MET A 43 2.14 8.21 -9.94
N TYR A 44 1.65 7.57 -11.00
CA TYR A 44 0.95 6.28 -10.99
C TYR A 44 -0.46 6.31 -10.39
N SER A 45 -1.10 7.49 -10.23
CA SER A 45 -2.53 7.52 -9.91
C SER A 45 -3.34 7.08 -11.14
N VAL A 46 -4.35 6.24 -10.91
CA VAL A 46 -5.28 5.81 -11.97
C VAL A 46 -6.50 6.71 -11.93
N ILE A 47 -6.82 7.33 -13.05
CA ILE A 47 -7.99 8.20 -13.23
C ILE A 47 -8.92 7.52 -14.23
N ALA A 48 -10.02 6.97 -13.74
CA ALA A 48 -11.05 6.30 -14.53
C ALA A 48 -12.27 7.23 -14.65
N HIS A 49 -12.58 7.65 -15.87
CA HIS A 49 -13.55 8.69 -16.15
C HIS A 49 -14.80 8.14 -16.84
N LYS A 50 -15.94 8.26 -16.17
CA LYS A 50 -17.26 8.03 -16.72
C LYS A 50 -17.86 9.37 -17.13
N LYS A 51 -17.88 9.65 -18.46
CA LYS A 51 -18.30 10.92 -19.04
C LYS A 51 -19.79 11.21 -18.82
N GLY A 52 -20.07 12.41 -18.36
CA GLY A 52 -21.40 12.95 -18.18
C GLY A 52 -21.50 14.40 -18.67
N LYS A 53 -22.71 14.98 -18.64
CA LYS A 53 -22.96 16.38 -18.98
C LYS A 53 -23.18 17.26 -17.75
N GLY A 54 -23.31 16.64 -16.59
CA GLY A 54 -23.53 17.29 -15.31
C GLY A 54 -22.24 17.71 -14.60
N PRO A 55 -22.33 17.98 -13.31
CA PRO A 55 -21.18 18.43 -12.53
C PRO A 55 -20.11 17.34 -12.41
N ARG A 56 -18.84 17.75 -12.37
CA ARG A 56 -17.71 16.86 -12.13
C ARG A 56 -17.65 16.42 -10.67
N ILE A 57 -17.68 15.11 -10.45
CA ILE A 57 -17.62 14.49 -9.13
C ILE A 57 -16.40 13.56 -9.09
N MET A 58 -15.56 13.70 -8.08
CA MET A 58 -14.41 12.85 -7.86
C MET A 58 -14.65 11.95 -6.65
N LEU A 59 -14.57 10.63 -6.87
CA LEU A 59 -14.55 9.61 -5.82
C LEU A 59 -13.15 9.02 -5.79
N TRP A 60 -12.48 9.01 -4.63
CA TRP A 60 -11.11 8.56 -4.57
C TRP A 60 -10.81 7.69 -3.36
N ALA A 61 -9.83 6.83 -3.54
CA ALA A 61 -9.22 5.94 -2.57
C ALA A 61 -7.76 5.73 -2.97
N HIS A 62 -6.89 5.21 -2.08
CA HIS A 62 -5.48 5.10 -2.43
C HIS A 62 -5.01 3.67 -2.72
N LEU A 63 -3.98 3.57 -3.55
CA LEU A 63 -3.37 2.32 -4.00
C LEU A 63 -2.20 1.87 -3.14
N ASP A 64 -1.49 2.86 -2.59
CA ASP A 64 -0.23 2.63 -1.92
C ASP A 64 -0.41 1.98 -0.54
N GLU A 65 0.66 1.40 -0.08
CA GLU A 65 0.74 0.74 1.21
C GLU A 65 1.93 1.27 2.00
N ILE A 66 1.79 1.29 3.33
CA ILE A 66 2.90 1.52 4.25
C ILE A 66 3.92 0.40 4.15
N ALA A 67 5.19 0.75 4.31
CA ALA A 67 6.29 -0.20 4.27
C ALA A 67 7.47 0.28 5.11
N LEU A 68 8.54 -0.49 5.07
CA LEU A 68 9.84 -0.10 5.61
C LEU A 68 10.85 -0.05 4.45
N MET A 69 12.00 0.57 4.70
CA MET A 69 13.10 0.68 3.75
C MET A 69 14.41 0.35 4.46
N VAL A 70 15.29 -0.37 3.80
CA VAL A 70 16.64 -0.66 4.32
C VAL A 70 17.45 0.63 4.37
N THR A 71 17.94 0.99 5.56
CA THR A 71 18.77 2.18 5.77
C THR A 71 20.23 1.83 6.03
N HIS A 72 20.51 0.63 6.51
CA HIS A 72 21.87 0.13 6.76
C HIS A 72 21.90 -1.40 6.80
N ILE A 73 23.06 -1.99 6.50
CA ILE A 73 23.35 -3.43 6.65
C ILE A 73 24.46 -3.56 7.68
N GLU A 74 24.13 -4.17 8.81
CA GLU A 74 25.04 -4.35 9.92
C GLU A 74 26.13 -5.38 9.64
N ASP A 75 27.18 -5.41 10.46
CA ASP A 75 28.30 -6.35 10.33
C ASP A 75 27.92 -7.81 10.63
N ASP A 76 26.79 -8.05 11.26
CA ASP A 76 26.22 -9.39 11.47
C ASP A 76 25.25 -9.82 10.35
N GLY A 77 24.98 -8.93 9.38
CA GLY A 77 24.07 -9.17 8.26
C GLY A 77 22.63 -8.74 8.52
N SER A 78 22.28 -8.26 9.71
CA SER A 78 20.97 -7.71 10.00
C SER A 78 20.76 -6.35 9.30
N LEU A 79 19.48 -6.01 9.01
CA LEU A 79 19.14 -4.81 8.26
C LEU A 79 18.47 -3.78 9.16
N ARG A 80 18.95 -2.54 9.15
CA ARG A 80 18.27 -1.41 9.78
C ARG A 80 17.20 -0.86 8.87
N LEU A 81 16.19 -0.24 9.48
CA LEU A 81 14.95 0.13 8.83
C LEU A 81 14.64 1.61 9.00
N GLY A 82 14.01 2.18 7.97
CA GLY A 82 13.33 3.47 8.01
C GLY A 82 11.87 3.30 7.57
N ASN A 83 10.99 4.22 7.98
CA ASN A 83 9.58 4.22 7.59
C ASN A 83 9.38 4.69 6.15
N VAL A 84 8.42 4.04 5.48
CA VAL A 84 7.71 4.58 4.32
C VAL A 84 6.23 4.61 4.68
N GLY A 85 5.69 5.82 4.92
CA GLY A 85 4.35 6.00 5.49
C GLY A 85 4.30 5.84 7.02
N GLY A 86 3.11 5.72 7.57
CA GLY A 86 2.80 5.77 9.00
C GLY A 86 2.94 4.43 9.72
N VAL A 87 4.12 3.80 9.72
CA VAL A 87 4.33 2.51 10.42
C VAL A 87 4.51 2.70 11.92
N ASP A 88 3.73 2.00 12.74
CA ASP A 88 3.84 1.99 14.20
C ASP A 88 4.90 0.97 14.67
N PRO A 89 6.02 1.40 15.27
CA PRO A 89 7.07 0.48 15.72
C PRO A 89 6.62 -0.54 16.77
N ARG A 90 5.54 -0.28 17.49
CA ARG A 90 5.03 -1.16 18.57
C ARG A 90 4.52 -2.50 18.06
N ILE A 91 4.04 -2.55 16.82
CA ILE A 91 3.50 -3.77 16.20
C ILE A 91 4.53 -4.56 15.41
N LEU A 92 5.74 -4.04 15.26
CA LEU A 92 6.77 -4.63 14.39
C LEU A 92 7.50 -5.85 14.98
N PRO A 93 7.79 -5.94 16.31
CA PRO A 93 8.51 -7.09 16.85
C PRO A 93 7.87 -8.43 16.48
N ALA A 94 8.67 -9.37 15.98
CA ALA A 94 8.28 -10.68 15.45
C ALA A 94 7.44 -10.64 14.16
N SER A 95 7.22 -9.49 13.55
CA SER A 95 6.55 -9.40 12.25
C SER A 95 7.41 -10.06 11.16
N ARG A 96 6.72 -10.80 10.29
CA ARG A 96 7.32 -11.39 9.09
C ARG A 96 7.29 -10.39 7.96
N VAL A 97 8.36 -10.32 7.19
CA VAL A 97 8.53 -9.34 6.12
C VAL A 97 9.17 -9.95 4.88
N TRP A 98 9.03 -9.24 3.77
CA TRP A 98 9.71 -9.51 2.52
C TRP A 98 10.63 -8.33 2.17
N VAL A 99 11.93 -8.59 2.07
CA VAL A 99 12.91 -7.63 1.58
C VAL A 99 13.01 -7.75 0.06
N HIS A 100 12.79 -6.65 -0.64
CA HIS A 100 12.79 -6.57 -2.11
C HIS A 100 14.17 -6.13 -2.63
N GLY A 101 15.17 -6.97 -2.44
CA GLY A 101 16.51 -6.78 -2.97
C GLY A 101 16.64 -7.28 -4.42
N ARG A 102 17.83 -7.79 -4.79
CA ARG A 102 18.04 -8.43 -6.10
C ARG A 102 17.16 -9.66 -6.30
N GLU A 103 16.81 -10.30 -5.23
CA GLU A 103 15.77 -11.33 -5.14
C GLU A 103 14.89 -11.04 -3.92
N LYS A 104 13.70 -11.61 -3.89
CA LYS A 104 12.76 -11.44 -2.78
C LYS A 104 13.18 -12.36 -1.62
N LEU A 105 13.59 -11.75 -0.50
CA LEU A 105 14.10 -12.45 0.67
C LEU A 105 13.07 -12.40 1.80
N PHE A 106 12.85 -13.54 2.44
CA PHE A 106 12.05 -13.60 3.66
C PHE A 106 12.87 -13.14 4.85
N GLY A 107 12.27 -12.36 5.76
CA GLY A 107 12.90 -11.90 6.99
C GLY A 107 11.92 -11.80 8.15
N THR A 108 12.47 -11.66 9.33
CA THR A 108 11.71 -11.45 10.57
C THR A 108 12.26 -10.23 11.29
N ILE A 109 11.36 -9.38 11.80
CA ILE A 109 11.77 -8.20 12.58
C ILE A 109 12.11 -8.65 13.99
N GLY A 110 13.38 -8.48 14.35
CA GLY A 110 13.93 -8.72 15.67
C GLY A 110 13.96 -7.47 16.53
N ALA A 111 13.89 -7.66 17.84
CA ALA A 111 14.10 -6.65 18.87
C ALA A 111 14.94 -7.21 19.99
N LEU A 112 15.63 -6.34 20.75
CA LEU A 112 16.34 -6.78 21.92
C LEU A 112 15.37 -7.40 22.94
N PRO A 113 15.60 -8.65 23.40
CA PRO A 113 14.66 -9.30 24.31
C PRO A 113 14.65 -8.63 25.68
N PRO A 114 13.51 -8.64 26.40
CA PRO A 114 13.35 -7.88 27.64
C PRO A 114 14.39 -8.16 28.74
N HIS A 115 14.94 -9.38 28.81
CA HIS A 115 15.94 -9.75 29.82
C HIS A 115 17.34 -9.14 29.56
N LEU A 116 17.59 -8.67 28.33
CA LEU A 116 18.82 -7.94 27.95
C LEU A 116 18.64 -6.41 27.98
N MET A 117 17.40 -5.93 28.14
CA MET A 117 17.11 -4.50 28.20
C MET A 117 17.34 -3.94 29.59
N SER A 118 17.78 -2.67 29.68
CA SER A 118 17.78 -1.92 30.95
C SER A 118 16.36 -1.71 31.48
N ALA A 119 16.19 -1.41 32.76
CA ALA A 119 14.91 -1.08 33.34
C ALA A 119 14.26 0.16 32.70
N ALA A 120 15.08 1.13 32.27
CA ALA A 120 14.64 2.34 31.58
C ALA A 120 14.12 2.00 30.17
N ASP A 121 14.85 1.18 29.40
CA ASP A 121 14.43 0.81 28.05
C ASP A 121 13.16 -0.02 28.04
N ARG A 122 12.97 -0.89 29.04
CA ARG A 122 11.72 -1.68 29.21
C ARG A 122 10.49 -0.83 29.51
N ALA A 123 10.66 0.37 30.05
CA ALA A 123 9.56 1.30 30.33
C ALA A 123 9.12 2.08 29.09
N ASN A 124 9.91 2.07 28.02
CA ASN A 124 9.64 2.79 26.77
C ASN A 124 9.12 1.86 25.67
N ASN A 125 8.35 2.42 24.74
CA ASN A 125 7.99 1.73 23.51
C ASN A 125 9.23 1.54 22.62
N TYR A 126 9.20 0.50 21.78
CA TYR A 126 10.19 0.34 20.71
C TYR A 126 10.15 1.53 19.75
N THR A 127 11.33 1.93 19.29
CA THR A 127 11.53 2.81 18.14
C THR A 127 12.15 1.98 17.01
N LEU A 128 12.20 2.50 15.80
CA LEU A 128 12.85 1.78 14.68
C LEU A 128 14.32 1.50 14.95
N ASP A 129 15.02 2.36 15.70
CA ASP A 129 16.43 2.17 16.04
C ASP A 129 16.67 0.94 16.94
N ASN A 130 15.62 0.46 17.62
CA ASN A 130 15.69 -0.76 18.44
C ASN A 130 15.39 -2.03 17.66
N LEU A 131 15.00 -1.90 16.37
CA LEU A 131 14.53 -2.99 15.54
C LEU A 131 15.49 -3.25 14.38
N HIS A 132 15.50 -4.49 13.92
CA HIS A 132 16.26 -4.92 12.75
C HIS A 132 15.53 -6.04 12.02
N VAL A 133 15.79 -6.22 10.74
CA VAL A 133 15.36 -7.43 10.02
C VAL A 133 16.49 -8.43 9.99
N ASP A 134 16.20 -9.63 10.44
CA ASP A 134 17.04 -10.80 10.25
C ASP A 134 16.56 -11.57 9.01
N ILE A 135 17.47 -11.73 8.03
CA ILE A 135 17.25 -12.50 6.79
C ILE A 135 18.05 -13.82 6.79
N GLY A 136 18.69 -14.18 7.90
CA GLY A 136 19.45 -15.42 8.07
C GLY A 136 20.74 -15.48 7.27
N MET A 137 21.39 -14.35 6.98
CA MET A 137 22.59 -14.25 6.13
C MET A 137 23.73 -13.53 6.84
N SER A 138 24.99 -13.85 6.43
CA SER A 138 26.15 -13.05 6.82
C SER A 138 26.13 -11.68 6.14
N ALA A 139 26.88 -10.72 6.68
CA ALA A 139 26.98 -9.37 6.12
C ALA A 139 27.45 -9.37 4.65
N GLU A 140 28.41 -10.21 4.29
CA GLU A 140 28.93 -10.32 2.92
C GLU A 140 27.79 -10.76 1.97
N ARG A 141 27.04 -11.78 2.34
CA ARG A 141 25.93 -12.28 1.53
C ARG A 141 24.76 -11.29 1.47
N ALA A 142 24.42 -10.64 2.59
CA ALA A 142 23.40 -9.60 2.63
C ALA A 142 23.76 -8.43 1.69
N LYS A 143 25.01 -7.95 1.70
CA LYS A 143 25.48 -6.85 0.82
C LYS A 143 25.50 -7.22 -0.67
N GLU A 144 25.55 -8.49 -1.02
CA GLU A 144 25.41 -8.94 -2.40
C GLU A 144 23.97 -8.84 -2.92
N LEU A 145 22.99 -9.09 -2.05
CA LEU A 145 21.59 -9.25 -2.43
C LEU A 145 20.73 -8.03 -2.08
N VAL A 146 21.10 -7.29 -1.04
CA VAL A 146 20.33 -6.16 -0.51
C VAL A 146 21.14 -4.86 -0.62
N ARG A 147 20.45 -3.76 -0.89
CA ARG A 147 21.01 -2.40 -0.97
C ARG A 147 20.26 -1.48 0.00
N ILE A 148 20.93 -0.43 0.42
CA ILE A 148 20.27 0.71 1.08
C ILE A 148 19.25 1.29 0.08
N GLY A 149 18.02 1.51 0.55
CA GLY A 149 16.88 1.93 -0.26
C GLY A 149 15.98 0.80 -0.74
N ASP A 150 16.35 -0.48 -0.58
CA ASP A 150 15.47 -1.59 -0.90
C ASP A 150 14.26 -1.60 0.05
N LEU A 151 13.09 -1.87 -0.52
CA LEU A 151 11.83 -1.86 0.21
C LEU A 151 11.63 -3.14 1.01
N VAL A 152 10.93 -2.99 2.13
CA VAL A 152 10.57 -4.10 3.02
C VAL A 152 9.07 -4.06 3.27
N THR A 153 8.33 -5.04 2.74
CA THR A 153 6.87 -5.13 2.90
C THR A 153 6.47 -6.20 3.91
N PHE A 154 5.30 -6.03 4.52
CA PHE A 154 4.77 -7.00 5.48
C PHE A 154 4.31 -8.30 4.80
N ASP A 155 4.57 -9.44 5.44
CA ASP A 155 3.99 -10.74 5.06
C ASP A 155 2.63 -10.90 5.73
N GLY A 156 1.60 -10.37 5.08
CA GLY A 156 0.22 -10.38 5.56
C GLY A 156 -0.75 -10.91 4.48
N PRO A 157 -0.65 -12.21 4.11
CA PRO A 157 -1.50 -12.75 3.06
C PRO A 157 -2.98 -12.72 3.44
N ALA A 158 -3.83 -12.61 2.43
CA ALA A 158 -5.27 -12.66 2.57
C ALA A 158 -5.75 -13.92 3.31
N ARG A 159 -6.66 -13.75 4.26
CA ARG A 159 -7.27 -14.81 5.08
C ARG A 159 -8.76 -14.57 5.23
N GLU A 160 -9.56 -15.58 4.95
CA GLU A 160 -10.95 -15.59 5.37
C GLU A 160 -11.03 -15.98 6.85
N LEU A 161 -11.82 -15.25 7.59
CA LEU A 161 -12.09 -15.45 9.01
C LEU A 161 -13.53 -15.92 9.20
N LEU A 162 -13.88 -16.27 10.45
CA LEU A 162 -15.27 -16.63 10.81
C LEU A 162 -16.22 -15.45 10.56
N ASN A 163 -17.49 -15.78 10.39
CA ASN A 163 -18.59 -14.81 10.17
C ASN A 163 -18.37 -13.92 8.94
N ASP A 164 -17.86 -14.49 7.87
CA ASP A 164 -17.65 -13.82 6.57
C ASP A 164 -16.68 -12.62 6.65
N GLN A 165 -15.82 -12.58 7.66
CA GLN A 165 -14.81 -11.56 7.81
C GLN A 165 -13.57 -11.88 6.96
N PHE A 166 -12.77 -10.86 6.66
CA PHE A 166 -11.59 -10.96 5.83
C PHE A 166 -10.44 -10.16 6.43
N ALA A 167 -9.26 -10.70 6.45
CA ALA A 167 -8.05 -10.03 6.90
C ALA A 167 -6.94 -10.13 5.86
N SER A 168 -6.23 -9.04 5.65
CA SER A 168 -5.05 -8.98 4.77
C SER A 168 -4.22 -7.74 5.13
N LYS A 169 -2.97 -7.69 4.67
CA LYS A 169 -2.27 -6.41 4.55
C LYS A 169 -3.00 -5.53 3.53
N THR A 170 -2.76 -4.24 3.52
CA THR A 170 -3.21 -3.28 2.47
C THR A 170 -4.72 -3.21 2.23
N LEU A 171 -5.56 -3.64 3.18
CA LEU A 171 -6.99 -3.36 3.13
C LEU A 171 -7.24 -1.85 3.19
N ASP A 172 -6.46 -1.15 3.97
CA ASP A 172 -6.26 0.28 3.89
C ASP A 172 -5.27 0.57 2.75
N ASP A 173 -5.67 1.15 1.59
CA ASP A 173 -7.08 1.50 1.30
C ASP A 173 -7.57 0.77 0.02
N ARG A 174 -6.95 -0.36 -0.33
CA ARG A 174 -7.34 -1.14 -1.52
C ARG A 174 -8.74 -1.75 -1.44
N SER A 175 -9.29 -1.87 -0.24
CA SER A 175 -10.70 -2.25 -0.09
C SER A 175 -11.62 -1.15 -0.61
N CYS A 176 -11.31 0.12 -0.38
CA CYS A 176 -12.08 1.23 -0.94
C CYS A 176 -11.84 1.40 -2.44
N VAL A 177 -10.62 1.10 -2.95
CA VAL A 177 -10.42 1.00 -4.41
C VAL A 177 -11.30 -0.08 -5.03
N ALA A 178 -11.47 -1.22 -4.36
CA ALA A 178 -12.41 -2.27 -4.81
C ALA A 178 -13.88 -1.78 -4.77
N ILE A 179 -14.24 -0.92 -3.80
CA ILE A 179 -15.56 -0.26 -3.76
C ILE A 179 -15.72 0.69 -4.95
N LEU A 180 -14.70 1.50 -5.30
CA LEU A 180 -14.74 2.36 -6.48
C LEU A 180 -14.97 1.54 -7.77
N LEU A 181 -14.27 0.43 -7.91
CA LEU A 181 -14.44 -0.47 -9.06
C LEU A 181 -15.86 -1.03 -9.12
N ARG A 182 -16.41 -1.43 -7.97
CA ARG A 182 -17.80 -1.92 -7.88
C ARG A 182 -18.82 -0.82 -8.20
N ALA A 183 -18.59 0.40 -7.74
CA ALA A 183 -19.43 1.55 -8.05
C ALA A 183 -19.43 1.84 -9.56
N ALA A 184 -18.27 1.79 -10.22
CA ALA A 184 -18.17 1.93 -11.67
C ALA A 184 -18.97 0.85 -12.42
N GLU A 185 -18.88 -0.42 -11.98
CA GLU A 185 -19.67 -1.53 -12.54
C GLU A 185 -21.19 -1.29 -12.38
N MET A 186 -21.61 -0.77 -11.23
CA MET A 186 -23.03 -0.47 -10.98
C MET A 186 -23.53 0.71 -11.84
N LEU A 187 -22.70 1.74 -12.04
CA LEU A 187 -23.04 2.90 -12.85
C LEU A 187 -23.25 2.57 -14.34
N GLN A 188 -22.68 1.47 -14.86
CA GLN A 188 -22.97 1.02 -16.22
C GLN A 188 -24.46 0.71 -16.44
N LYS A 189 -25.19 0.36 -15.37
CA LYS A 189 -26.61 -0.04 -15.41
C LYS A 189 -27.56 1.10 -15.04
N LEU A 190 -27.03 2.27 -14.74
CA LEU A 190 -27.79 3.43 -14.28
C LEU A 190 -27.65 4.58 -15.27
N VAL A 191 -28.69 5.40 -15.36
CA VAL A 191 -28.61 6.70 -16.03
C VAL A 191 -28.00 7.68 -15.02
N CYS A 192 -26.86 8.24 -15.37
CA CYS A 192 -26.14 9.21 -14.53
C CYS A 192 -25.70 10.37 -15.41
N ASP A 193 -26.17 11.57 -15.11
CA ASP A 193 -25.79 12.78 -15.83
C ASP A 193 -24.48 13.40 -15.30
N ALA A 194 -24.05 13.04 -14.09
CA ALA A 194 -22.79 13.54 -13.51
C ALA A 194 -21.59 13.06 -14.32
N ASP A 195 -20.58 13.91 -14.38
CA ASP A 195 -19.27 13.62 -14.95
C ASP A 195 -18.38 13.03 -13.84
N VAL A 196 -18.25 11.69 -13.80
CA VAL A 196 -17.73 10.97 -12.63
C VAL A 196 -16.30 10.49 -12.86
N TYR A 197 -15.42 10.84 -11.94
CA TYR A 197 -14.03 10.43 -11.89
C TYR A 197 -13.81 9.49 -10.70
N PHE A 198 -13.43 8.25 -10.99
CA PHE A 198 -12.93 7.31 -10.00
C PHE A 198 -11.41 7.42 -9.99
N VAL A 199 -10.85 7.86 -8.87
CA VAL A 199 -9.42 8.10 -8.74
C VAL A 199 -8.83 7.12 -7.75
N CYS A 200 -7.92 6.27 -8.22
CA CYS A 200 -7.11 5.43 -7.35
C CYS A 200 -5.75 6.12 -7.20
N SER A 201 -5.61 6.90 -6.13
CA SER A 201 -4.46 7.79 -5.93
C SER A 201 -3.21 7.04 -5.46
N SER A 202 -2.05 7.56 -5.83
CA SER A 202 -0.75 7.15 -5.33
C SER A 202 -0.31 8.03 -4.17
N GLN A 203 0.68 7.56 -3.37
CA GLN A 203 1.39 8.34 -2.35
C GLN A 203 0.47 9.04 -1.33
N GLU A 204 -0.61 8.37 -0.93
CA GLU A 204 -1.48 8.88 0.13
C GLU A 204 -0.77 8.82 1.47
N GLU A 205 -0.14 7.70 1.79
CA GLU A 205 0.56 7.39 3.06
C GLU A 205 1.76 8.31 3.35
N VAL A 206 2.18 9.10 2.35
CA VAL A 206 3.25 10.09 2.47
C VAL A 206 2.77 11.52 2.20
N GLY A 207 1.46 11.77 2.36
CA GLY A 207 0.86 13.10 2.36
C GLY A 207 -0.13 13.40 1.23
N GLY A 208 -0.87 12.40 0.73
CA GLY A 208 -2.02 12.60 -0.17
C GLY A 208 -1.68 13.17 -1.56
N ARG A 209 -0.45 12.97 -2.03
CA ARG A 209 0.09 13.69 -3.19
C ARG A 209 -0.67 13.40 -4.49
N GLY A 210 -0.96 12.11 -4.77
CA GLY A 210 -1.70 11.72 -5.96
C GLY A 210 -3.13 12.24 -5.97
N ALA A 211 -3.81 12.26 -4.81
CA ALA A 211 -5.15 12.82 -4.69
C ALA A 211 -5.16 14.33 -4.95
N MET A 212 -4.17 15.06 -4.42
CA MET A 212 -4.04 16.52 -4.63
C MET A 212 -3.81 16.87 -6.10
N THR A 213 -2.90 16.16 -6.78
CA THR A 213 -2.61 16.41 -8.20
C THR A 213 -3.79 16.02 -9.08
N SER A 214 -4.49 14.93 -8.79
CA SER A 214 -5.70 14.50 -9.50
C SER A 214 -6.84 15.52 -9.31
N ALA A 215 -7.09 15.97 -8.07
CA ALA A 215 -8.12 16.95 -7.80
C ALA A 215 -7.84 18.28 -8.52
N PHE A 216 -6.58 18.72 -8.56
CA PHE A 216 -6.19 19.92 -9.31
C PHE A 216 -6.44 19.77 -10.82
N ALA A 217 -6.12 18.62 -11.39
CA ALA A 217 -6.29 18.38 -12.84
C ALA A 217 -7.77 18.20 -13.24
N ILE A 218 -8.58 17.56 -12.38
CA ILE A 218 -10.00 17.29 -12.63
C ILE A 218 -10.84 18.54 -12.35
N ASP A 219 -10.47 19.36 -11.37
CA ASP A 219 -11.24 20.51 -10.88
C ASP A 219 -12.70 20.12 -10.58
N PRO A 220 -12.95 19.17 -9.64
CA PRO A 220 -14.30 18.71 -9.35
C PRO A 220 -15.05 19.70 -8.47
N VAL A 221 -16.39 19.76 -8.64
CA VAL A 221 -17.26 20.58 -7.74
C VAL A 221 -17.51 19.89 -6.40
N SER A 222 -17.29 18.56 -6.34
CA SER A 222 -17.36 17.76 -5.12
C SER A 222 -16.40 16.58 -5.21
N TYR A 223 -15.79 16.23 -4.08
CA TYR A 223 -14.97 15.04 -3.97
C TYR A 223 -15.27 14.30 -2.65
N THR A 224 -15.06 12.99 -2.64
CA THR A 224 -15.20 12.15 -1.46
C THR A 224 -14.03 11.18 -1.40
N HIS A 225 -13.31 11.19 -0.29
CA HIS A 225 -12.36 10.15 0.07
C HIS A 225 -13.11 8.97 0.69
N LEU A 226 -13.00 7.80 0.07
CA LEU A 226 -13.43 6.57 0.71
C LEU A 226 -12.25 6.10 1.56
N THR A 227 -12.49 5.86 2.84
CA THR A 227 -11.50 5.41 3.82
C THR A 227 -12.14 4.42 4.79
N LEU A 228 -11.35 3.56 5.39
CA LEU A 228 -11.75 2.59 6.39
C LEU A 228 -11.82 3.19 7.79
#